data_b404b3d22519465e0dc869cac4468a56
#
_entry.id   b404b3d22519465e0dc869cac4468a56
#
_cell.length_a   1.000
_cell.length_b   1.000
_cell.length_c   1.000
_cell.angle_alpha   90.00
_cell.angle_beta   90.00
_cell.angle_gamma   90.00
#
_symmetry.space_group_name_H-M   'P 1'
#
loop_
_entity.id
_entity.type
_entity.pdbx_description
1 polymer ?
#
loop_
_entity_poly.entity_id
_entity_poly.type
_entity_poly.pdbx_seq_one_letter_code
_entity_poly.pdbx_strand_id
1 'polypeptide(L)'
;MAFRRKAPNNLGWSELETVADNSHVGAEFPSISEPLLLLHHLSDLHVCDAQSPLRPEFLDRWADPDSPIRDVVGTIGCYRPHSMLSPQVVEAMVQALNKIEKGPLSGHPINGAIITGDTTDNAQVNEVDWYLALLDGQEITPDSGATDKYEGVMDDGADHYRTS
;
A
#
# COMPACT_ATOMS: atom_id res chain seq x y z
N MET A 1 -12.18 17.66 -13.58
CA MET A 1 -11.12 17.05 -14.38
C MET A 1 -11.35 15.55 -14.36
N ALA A 2 -11.46 14.91 -15.48
CA ALA A 2 -11.65 13.46 -15.56
C ALA A 2 -10.41 12.80 -16.17
N PHE A 3 -10.23 11.52 -15.88
CA PHE A 3 -9.19 10.71 -16.49
C PHE A 3 -9.81 9.77 -17.50
N ARG A 4 -9.20 9.66 -18.66
CA ARG A 4 -9.56 8.69 -19.67
C ARG A 4 -8.39 7.73 -19.90
N ARG A 5 -8.69 6.44 -19.96
CA ARG A 5 -7.71 5.43 -20.33
C ARG A 5 -7.46 5.48 -21.83
N LYS A 6 -6.22 5.65 -22.23
CA LYS A 6 -5.79 5.48 -23.61
C LYS A 6 -5.83 4.00 -24.02
N ALA A 7 -5.84 3.74 -25.30
CA ALA A 7 -5.64 2.40 -25.81
C ALA A 7 -4.31 1.81 -25.29
N PRO A 8 -4.24 0.50 -25.00
CA PRO A 8 -3.01 -0.14 -24.60
C PRO A 8 -1.91 0.06 -25.64
N ASN A 9 -0.69 0.29 -25.18
CA ASN A 9 0.48 0.29 -26.03
C ASN A 9 0.86 -1.17 -26.44
N ASN A 10 1.93 -1.32 -27.19
CA ASN A 10 2.40 -2.63 -27.67
C ASN A 10 2.78 -3.63 -26.56
N LEU A 11 2.92 -3.15 -25.32
CA LEU A 11 3.22 -3.95 -24.13
C LEU A 11 1.97 -4.28 -23.31
N GLY A 12 0.79 -3.84 -23.77
CA GLY A 12 -0.47 -4.04 -23.07
C GLY A 12 -0.75 -3.02 -21.95
N TRP A 13 0.09 -2.01 -21.78
CA TRP A 13 -0.10 -0.97 -20.77
C TRP A 13 -0.95 0.17 -21.30
N SER A 14 -1.93 0.61 -20.50
CA SER A 14 -2.74 1.78 -20.78
C SER A 14 -2.25 2.97 -19.97
N GLU A 15 -2.07 4.09 -20.62
CA GLU A 15 -1.82 5.37 -19.95
C GLU A 15 -3.14 6.05 -19.63
N LEU A 16 -3.14 6.85 -18.59
CA LEU A 16 -4.24 7.76 -18.29
C LEU A 16 -3.93 9.14 -18.88
N GLU A 17 -4.90 9.70 -19.57
CA GLU A 17 -4.83 11.10 -19.98
C GLU A 17 -5.86 11.93 -19.22
N THR A 18 -5.51 13.13 -18.87
CA THR A 18 -6.45 14.09 -18.30
C THR A 18 -7.32 14.66 -19.42
N VAL A 19 -8.61 14.57 -19.24
CA VAL A 19 -9.58 15.18 -20.15
C VAL A 19 -10.35 16.26 -19.40
N ALA A 20 -10.62 17.36 -20.07
CA ALA A 20 -11.53 18.34 -19.54
C ALA A 20 -12.94 17.72 -19.49
N ASP A 21 -13.39 17.42 -18.29
CA ASP A 21 -14.77 16.97 -18.10
C ASP A 21 -15.67 18.18 -17.93
N ASN A 22 -16.29 18.56 -19.01
CA ASN A 22 -17.26 19.65 -19.02
C ASN A 22 -18.70 19.16 -18.73
N SER A 23 -18.88 17.87 -18.40
CA SER A 23 -20.21 17.28 -18.20
C SER A 23 -20.94 17.78 -16.96
N HIS A 24 -20.22 18.41 -16.03
CA HIS A 24 -20.80 18.98 -14.80
C HIS A 24 -20.80 20.52 -14.77
N VAL A 25 -20.44 21.17 -15.87
CA VAL A 25 -20.27 22.62 -15.91
C VAL A 25 -21.55 23.28 -16.44
N GLY A 26 -22.51 23.46 -15.55
CA GLY A 26 -23.51 24.50 -15.69
C GLY A 26 -23.09 25.85 -15.12
N ALA A 27 -21.88 25.95 -14.58
CA ALA A 27 -21.30 27.18 -14.06
C ALA A 27 -19.98 27.47 -14.79
N GLU A 28 -19.81 28.67 -15.30
CA GLU A 28 -18.51 29.16 -15.74
C GLU A 28 -17.59 29.16 -14.52
N PHE A 29 -16.67 28.19 -14.46
CA PHE A 29 -15.56 28.27 -13.52
C PHE A 29 -14.68 29.45 -13.93
N PRO A 30 -14.26 30.30 -12.98
CA PRO A 30 -13.33 31.37 -13.30
C PRO A 30 -12.09 30.75 -13.96
N SER A 31 -11.63 31.38 -15.02
CA SER A 31 -10.56 30.89 -15.90
C SER A 31 -9.21 30.68 -15.22
N ILE A 32 -9.07 31.11 -13.97
CA ILE A 32 -7.89 30.93 -13.14
C ILE A 32 -8.36 30.70 -11.71
N SER A 33 -8.28 29.47 -11.25
CA SER A 33 -8.34 29.17 -9.82
C SER A 33 -6.93 28.81 -9.37
N GLU A 34 -6.37 29.60 -8.48
CA GLU A 34 -5.16 29.20 -7.78
C GLU A 34 -5.51 28.09 -6.80
N PRO A 35 -4.76 26.99 -6.75
CA PRO A 35 -5.00 25.97 -5.74
C PRO A 35 -4.72 26.54 -4.35
N LEU A 36 -5.65 26.40 -3.45
CA LEU A 36 -5.48 26.80 -2.05
C LEU A 36 -4.52 25.86 -1.32
N LEU A 37 -4.51 24.60 -1.71
CA LEU A 37 -3.73 23.54 -1.06
C LEU A 37 -3.50 22.41 -2.06
N LEU A 38 -2.28 21.90 -2.11
CA LEU A 38 -1.91 20.70 -2.83
C LEU A 38 -1.31 19.70 -1.86
N LEU A 39 -1.85 18.50 -1.84
CA LEU A 39 -1.43 17.43 -0.95
C LEU A 39 -1.13 16.16 -1.75
N HIS A 40 -0.14 15.40 -1.27
CA HIS A 40 -0.08 13.99 -1.57
C HIS A 40 -1.20 13.26 -0.79
N HIS A 41 -1.84 12.32 -1.42
CA HIS A 41 -2.81 11.44 -0.77
C HIS A 41 -2.26 10.02 -0.77
N LEU A 42 -2.10 9.47 0.43
CA LEU A 42 -1.65 8.10 0.65
C LEU A 42 -2.77 7.32 1.34
N SER A 43 -2.91 6.07 0.97
CA SER A 43 -3.88 5.15 1.54
C SER A 43 -3.35 3.73 1.44
N ASP A 44 -3.78 2.86 2.34
CA ASP A 44 -3.56 1.42 2.24
C ASP A 44 -2.07 1.03 2.18
N LEU A 45 -1.28 1.58 3.09
CA LEU A 45 0.16 1.34 3.16
C LEU A 45 0.49 -0.07 3.66
N HIS A 46 -0.33 -0.61 4.54
CA HIS A 46 -0.23 -1.96 5.07
C HIS A 46 1.19 -2.36 5.48
N VAL A 47 1.87 -1.52 6.27
CA VAL A 47 3.18 -1.88 6.84
C VAL A 47 3.02 -3.15 7.64
N CYS A 48 3.73 -4.20 7.25
CA CYS A 48 3.52 -5.56 7.71
C CYS A 48 4.77 -6.11 8.41
N ASP A 49 4.54 -6.73 9.57
CA ASP A 49 5.52 -7.61 10.20
C ASP A 49 5.31 -9.05 9.70
N ALA A 50 6.23 -9.54 8.90
CA ALA A 50 6.18 -10.89 8.34
C ALA A 50 6.27 -12.00 9.42
N GLN A 51 6.76 -11.66 10.62
CA GLN A 51 6.87 -12.57 11.75
C GLN A 51 5.67 -12.54 12.68
N SER A 52 4.59 -11.83 12.29
CA SER A 52 3.45 -11.63 13.16
C SER A 52 2.74 -12.94 13.54
N PRO A 53 2.71 -13.33 14.83
CA PRO A 53 2.05 -14.54 15.27
C PRO A 53 0.51 -14.43 15.28
N LEU A 54 -0.03 -13.23 15.10
CA LEU A 54 -1.46 -12.97 15.13
C LEU A 54 -2.13 -13.16 13.77
N ARG A 55 -1.35 -13.31 12.74
CA ARG A 55 -1.83 -13.40 11.38
C ARG A 55 -2.41 -14.80 11.10
N PRO A 56 -3.68 -14.91 10.70
CA PRO A 56 -4.30 -16.22 10.40
C PRO A 56 -3.92 -16.70 8.98
N GLU A 57 -2.65 -16.71 8.66
CA GLU A 57 -2.12 -17.05 7.33
C GLU A 57 -2.51 -18.44 6.86
N PHE A 58 -2.67 -19.37 7.80
CA PHE A 58 -3.10 -20.73 7.51
C PHE A 58 -4.50 -20.81 6.89
N LEU A 59 -5.32 -19.77 7.08
CA LEU A 59 -6.66 -19.69 6.47
C LEU A 59 -6.62 -19.19 5.02
N ASP A 60 -5.52 -18.60 4.59
CA ASP A 60 -5.36 -18.03 3.26
C ASP A 60 -5.62 -19.05 2.15
N ARG A 61 -5.03 -20.22 2.31
CA ARG A 61 -5.23 -21.37 1.43
C ARG A 61 -6.71 -21.79 1.28
N TRP A 62 -7.50 -21.62 2.33
CA TRP A 62 -8.90 -22.00 2.33
C TRP A 62 -9.82 -20.96 1.71
N ALA A 63 -9.33 -19.75 1.50
CA ALA A 63 -10.03 -18.66 0.82
C ALA A 63 -9.77 -18.64 -0.70
N ASP A 64 -8.88 -19.49 -1.21
CA ASP A 64 -8.59 -19.60 -2.64
C ASP A 64 -9.83 -20.01 -3.46
N PRO A 65 -9.93 -19.57 -4.72
CA PRO A 65 -11.08 -19.88 -5.59
C PRO A 65 -11.41 -21.36 -5.73
N ASP A 66 -10.40 -22.21 -5.66
CA ASP A 66 -10.52 -23.67 -5.81
C ASP A 66 -10.75 -24.40 -4.48
N SER A 67 -10.83 -23.69 -3.38
CA SER A 67 -11.03 -24.28 -2.06
C SER A 67 -12.45 -24.84 -1.90
N PRO A 68 -12.60 -26.09 -1.46
CA PRO A 68 -13.92 -26.70 -1.24
C PRO A 68 -14.71 -26.07 -0.10
N ILE A 69 -14.07 -25.28 0.75
CA ILE A 69 -14.70 -24.61 1.89
C ILE A 69 -14.70 -23.08 1.76
N ARG A 70 -14.38 -22.56 0.59
CA ARG A 70 -14.37 -21.10 0.34
C ARG A 70 -15.67 -20.42 0.74
N ASP A 71 -16.81 -21.04 0.44
CA ASP A 71 -18.13 -20.46 0.76
C ASP A 71 -18.38 -20.36 2.27
N VAL A 72 -17.69 -21.16 3.08
CA VAL A 72 -17.76 -21.13 4.54
C VAL A 72 -16.76 -20.15 5.13
N VAL A 73 -15.55 -20.15 4.61
CA VAL A 73 -14.44 -19.30 5.10
C VAL A 73 -14.60 -17.85 4.60
N GLY A 74 -15.18 -17.68 3.43
CA GLY A 74 -15.35 -16.39 2.80
C GLY A 74 -14.03 -15.83 2.23
N THR A 75 -14.03 -14.54 1.94
CA THR A 75 -12.82 -13.81 1.60
C THR A 75 -12.16 -13.30 2.87
N ILE A 76 -11.13 -13.98 3.30
CA ILE A 76 -10.26 -13.50 4.37
C ILE A 76 -9.24 -12.57 3.73
N GLY A 77 -8.88 -11.50 4.43
CA GLY A 77 -7.81 -10.58 4.02
C GLY A 77 -6.51 -11.36 3.94
N CYS A 78 -6.20 -11.81 2.73
CA CYS A 78 -5.24 -12.86 2.53
C CYS A 78 -3.82 -12.31 2.55
N TYR A 79 -2.94 -12.93 3.33
CA TYR A 79 -1.51 -12.75 3.21
C TYR A 79 -1.05 -13.16 1.82
N ARG A 80 -0.20 -12.36 1.24
CA ARG A 80 0.49 -12.69 0.00
C ARG A 80 1.99 -12.76 0.29
N PRO A 81 2.76 -13.66 -0.36
CA PRO A 81 4.20 -13.76 -0.13
C PRO A 81 4.96 -12.45 -0.29
N HIS A 82 4.43 -11.53 -1.09
CA HIS A 82 5.02 -10.21 -1.28
C HIS A 82 4.59 -9.18 -0.21
N SER A 83 3.64 -9.50 0.67
CA SER A 83 3.21 -8.57 1.74
C SER A 83 4.36 -8.22 2.68
N MET A 84 5.31 -9.13 2.88
CA MET A 84 6.52 -8.87 3.66
C MET A 84 7.39 -7.73 3.10
N LEU A 85 7.19 -7.36 1.83
CA LEU A 85 7.91 -6.27 1.18
C LEU A 85 7.19 -4.91 1.31
N SER A 86 6.06 -4.86 2.01
CA SER A 86 5.30 -3.61 2.15
C SER A 86 6.12 -2.49 2.78
N PRO A 87 6.99 -2.70 3.80
CA PRO A 87 7.85 -1.63 4.31
C PRO A 87 8.78 -1.04 3.25
N GLN A 88 9.40 -1.89 2.41
CA GLN A 88 10.27 -1.43 1.32
C GLN A 88 9.49 -0.68 0.24
N VAL A 89 8.25 -1.11 -0.03
CA VAL A 89 7.36 -0.41 -0.97
C VAL A 89 7.00 0.98 -0.42
N VAL A 90 6.68 1.07 0.88
CA VAL A 90 6.37 2.35 1.53
C VAL A 90 7.59 3.28 1.51
N GLU A 91 8.79 2.77 1.81
CA GLU A 91 10.03 3.54 1.69
C GLU A 91 10.21 4.11 0.28
N ALA A 92 10.13 3.25 -0.73
CA ALA A 92 10.26 3.67 -2.13
C ALA A 92 9.20 4.70 -2.53
N MET A 93 7.98 4.57 -2.03
CA MET A 93 6.90 5.52 -2.25
C MET A 93 7.20 6.87 -1.60
N VAL A 94 7.63 6.90 -0.33
CA VAL A 94 8.01 8.13 0.37
C VAL A 94 9.14 8.84 -0.36
N GLN A 95 10.16 8.09 -0.80
CA GLN A 95 11.24 8.64 -1.60
C GLN A 95 10.76 9.22 -2.94
N ALA A 96 9.80 8.56 -3.60
CA ALA A 96 9.21 9.06 -4.84
C ALA A 96 8.40 10.34 -4.61
N LEU A 97 7.61 10.39 -3.54
CA LEU A 97 6.82 11.57 -3.18
C LEU A 97 7.71 12.77 -2.87
N ASN A 98 8.82 12.57 -2.17
CA ASN A 98 9.79 13.62 -1.86
C ASN A 98 10.45 14.23 -3.12
N LYS A 99 10.45 13.50 -4.24
CA LYS A 99 10.95 14.02 -5.54
C LYS A 99 9.89 14.84 -6.29
N ILE A 100 8.62 14.71 -5.91
CA ILE A 100 7.51 15.42 -6.53
C ILE A 100 7.25 16.71 -5.74
N GLU A 101 7.99 17.75 -6.07
CA GLU A 101 7.92 19.04 -5.37
C GLU A 101 6.71 19.88 -5.77
N LYS A 102 6.15 19.61 -6.96
CA LYS A 102 5.09 20.43 -7.56
C LYS A 102 4.00 19.55 -8.16
N GLY A 103 2.79 20.01 -8.08
CA GLY A 103 1.66 19.39 -8.75
C GLY A 103 1.86 19.34 -10.27
N PRO A 104 1.77 18.16 -10.91
CA PRO A 104 2.11 18.00 -12.32
C PRO A 104 1.18 18.78 -13.28
N LEU A 105 0.01 19.14 -12.82
CA LEU A 105 -0.98 19.88 -13.61
C LEU A 105 -0.96 21.38 -13.31
N SER A 106 -0.84 21.73 -12.04
CA SER A 106 -0.92 23.12 -11.59
C SER A 106 0.44 23.84 -11.59
N GLY A 107 1.55 23.08 -11.48
CA GLY A 107 2.89 23.63 -11.29
C GLY A 107 3.12 24.27 -9.91
N HIS A 108 2.10 24.27 -9.03
CA HIS A 108 2.22 24.83 -7.69
C HIS A 108 2.91 23.86 -6.73
N PRO A 109 3.60 24.38 -5.70
CA PRO A 109 4.26 23.53 -4.69
C PRO A 109 3.26 22.63 -3.97
N ILE A 110 3.71 21.43 -3.61
CA ILE A 110 2.96 20.53 -2.73
C ILE A 110 3.20 20.97 -1.29
N ASN A 111 2.11 21.05 -0.52
CA ASN A 111 2.12 21.63 0.83
C ASN A 111 2.26 20.58 1.93
N GLY A 112 2.04 19.31 1.62
CA GLY A 112 2.11 18.23 2.58
C GLY A 112 1.50 16.93 2.08
N ALA A 113 1.22 16.01 2.99
CA ALA A 113 0.57 14.75 2.70
C ALA A 113 -0.62 14.53 3.65
N ILE A 114 -1.61 13.77 3.16
CA ILE A 114 -2.71 13.25 3.96
C ILE A 114 -2.75 11.74 3.83
N ILE A 115 -2.93 11.06 4.95
CA ILE A 115 -3.02 9.61 5.01
C ILE A 115 -4.40 9.23 5.54
N THR A 116 -5.12 8.39 4.81
CA THR A 116 -6.54 8.14 5.05
C THR A 116 -6.86 6.76 5.60
N GLY A 117 -5.85 6.01 6.04
CA GLY A 117 -6.06 4.75 6.74
C GLY A 117 -5.25 3.58 6.21
N ASP A 118 -5.49 2.43 6.78
CA ASP A 118 -4.84 1.16 6.51
C ASP A 118 -3.31 1.27 6.46
N THR A 119 -2.76 1.94 7.50
CA THR A 119 -1.33 2.24 7.59
C THR A 119 -0.51 1.02 7.98
N THR A 120 -1.09 0.14 8.79
CA THR A 120 -0.48 -1.11 9.24
C THR A 120 -1.36 -2.29 8.85
N ASP A 121 -0.75 -3.46 8.72
CA ASP A 121 -1.47 -4.66 8.27
C ASP A 121 -2.16 -5.42 9.42
N ASN A 122 -1.52 -5.50 10.58
CA ASN A 122 -2.02 -6.25 11.73
C ASN A 122 -2.34 -5.38 12.96
N ALA A 123 -2.27 -4.06 12.84
CA ALA A 123 -2.47 -3.11 13.94
C ALA A 123 -1.54 -3.37 15.15
N GLN A 124 -0.32 -3.82 14.91
CA GLN A 124 0.69 -4.06 15.92
C GLN A 124 1.46 -2.77 16.24
N VAL A 125 1.99 -2.68 17.45
CA VAL A 125 2.75 -1.50 17.89
C VAL A 125 4.02 -1.33 17.07
N ASN A 126 4.76 -2.40 16.80
CA ASN A 126 5.97 -2.38 15.97
C ASN A 126 5.67 -1.92 14.52
N GLU A 127 4.56 -2.36 13.94
CA GLU A 127 4.15 -1.91 12.60
C GLU A 127 3.85 -0.40 12.59
N VAL A 128 3.21 0.12 13.64
CA VAL A 128 2.95 1.57 13.79
C VAL A 128 4.26 2.33 13.94
N ASP A 129 5.19 1.83 14.76
CA ASP A 129 6.48 2.46 14.97
C ASP A 129 7.30 2.48 13.66
N TRP A 130 7.32 1.38 12.90
CA TRP A 130 7.97 1.33 11.59
C TRP A 130 7.32 2.26 10.57
N TYR A 131 5.99 2.32 10.54
CA TYR A 131 5.27 3.24 9.69
C TYR A 131 5.67 4.70 9.95
N LEU A 132 5.70 5.12 11.22
CA LEU A 132 6.10 6.47 11.60
C LEU A 132 7.58 6.73 11.27
N ALA A 133 8.45 5.77 11.54
CA ALA A 133 9.86 5.87 11.24
C ALA A 133 10.13 6.02 9.72
N LEU A 134 9.40 5.27 8.88
CA LEU A 134 9.49 5.39 7.43
C LEU A 134 9.07 6.77 6.92
N LEU A 135 8.01 7.34 7.49
CA LEU A 135 7.59 8.70 7.14
C LEU A 135 8.61 9.76 7.55
N ASP A 136 9.29 9.55 8.68
CA ASP A 136 10.35 10.42 9.19
C ASP A 136 11.72 10.17 8.53
N GLY A 137 11.81 9.22 7.59
CA GLY A 137 13.05 8.88 6.88
C GLY A 137 14.08 8.17 7.75
N GLN A 138 13.63 7.48 8.78
CA GLN A 138 14.50 6.70 9.66
C GLN A 138 14.70 5.29 9.12
N GLU A 139 15.84 4.69 9.45
CA GLU A 139 16.14 3.31 9.16
C GLU A 139 15.33 2.38 10.09
N ILE A 140 14.76 1.33 9.52
CA ILE A 140 14.03 0.31 10.25
C ILE A 140 14.51 -1.09 9.89
N THR A 141 14.29 -2.03 10.80
CA THR A 141 14.39 -3.47 10.54
C THR A 141 12.99 -4.06 10.66
N PRO A 142 12.27 -4.24 9.53
CA PRO A 142 10.85 -4.63 9.55
C PRO A 142 10.68 -6.14 9.79
N ASP A 143 11.27 -6.63 10.85
CA ASP A 143 11.28 -8.02 11.27
C ASP A 143 11.34 -8.07 12.80
N SER A 144 10.30 -8.61 13.43
CA SER A 144 10.24 -8.79 14.89
C SER A 144 10.90 -10.08 15.36
N GLY A 145 11.40 -10.90 14.45
CA GLY A 145 12.14 -12.12 14.75
C GLY A 145 13.54 -11.83 15.29
N ALA A 146 14.26 -12.89 15.62
CA ALA A 146 15.64 -12.79 16.09
C ALA A 146 16.55 -12.25 14.97
N THR A 147 17.41 -11.27 15.32
CA THR A 147 18.24 -10.55 14.34
C THR A 147 19.30 -11.41 13.63
N ASP A 148 19.62 -12.55 14.21
CA ASP A 148 20.71 -13.44 13.78
C ASP A 148 20.22 -14.84 13.39
N LYS A 149 18.92 -15.06 13.37
CA LYS A 149 18.33 -16.36 13.10
C LYS A 149 17.16 -16.23 12.13
N TYR A 150 17.16 -17.08 11.11
CA TYR A 150 15.98 -17.25 10.28
C TYR A 150 14.90 -18.01 11.05
N GLU A 151 13.71 -17.42 11.15
CA GLU A 151 12.55 -17.97 11.88
C GLU A 151 11.31 -18.15 10.96
N GLY A 152 11.54 -18.30 9.67
CA GLY A 152 10.47 -18.54 8.70
C GLY A 152 9.96 -19.97 8.70
N VAL A 153 8.90 -20.20 7.93
CA VAL A 153 8.23 -21.53 7.78
C VAL A 153 9.12 -22.66 7.26
N MET A 154 10.30 -22.32 6.77
CA MET A 154 11.31 -23.29 6.32
C MET A 154 12.28 -23.72 7.42
N ASP A 155 12.14 -23.18 8.63
CA ASP A 155 12.92 -23.62 9.79
C ASP A 155 12.34 -24.92 10.34
N ASP A 156 13.02 -26.04 10.06
CA ASP A 156 12.63 -27.38 10.49
C ASP A 156 12.64 -27.61 12.02
N GLY A 157 13.15 -26.64 12.79
CA GLY A 157 13.24 -26.73 14.26
C GLY A 157 11.94 -26.45 14.99
N ALA A 158 10.93 -25.94 14.32
CA ALA A 158 9.69 -25.51 14.95
C ALA A 158 8.57 -26.56 14.80
N ASP A 159 8.57 -27.59 15.65
CA ASP A 159 7.55 -28.65 15.65
C ASP A 159 6.09 -28.13 15.80
N HIS A 160 5.91 -26.94 16.33
CA HIS A 160 4.60 -26.33 16.54
C HIS A 160 3.95 -25.76 15.27
N TYR A 161 4.68 -25.66 14.17
CA TYR A 161 4.11 -25.28 12.86
C TYR A 161 3.76 -26.47 11.96
N ARG A 162 4.05 -27.69 12.42
CA ARG A 162 3.66 -28.89 11.67
C ARG A 162 2.21 -29.22 12.00
N THR A 163 1.33 -28.91 11.07
CA THR A 163 -0.02 -29.50 11.10
C THR A 163 0.12 -30.98 10.74
N SER A 164 -0.13 -31.85 11.71
CA SER A 164 -0.27 -33.29 11.52
C SER A 164 -1.44 -33.62 10.59
#